data_e9167039bf60c990443dde83d94be04c
#
_entry.id   e9167039bf60c990443dde83d94be04c
#
_cell.length_a   1.000
_cell.length_b   1.000
_cell.length_c   1.000
_cell.angle_alpha   90.00
_cell.angle_beta   90.00
_cell.angle_gamma   90.00
#
_symmetry.space_group_name_H-M   'P 1'
#
loop_
_entity.id
_entity.type
_entity.pdbx_description
1 polymer ?
#
loop_
_entity_poly.entity_id
_entity_poly.type
_entity_poly.pdbx_seq_one_letter_code
_entity_poly.pdbx_strand_id
1 'polypeptide(L)'
;PAVVTVVGTTSGQMTFFGYSGDQEVSGSGFIITGDGYIVTNNHVVEETQSLQVILSDGSELPATVVSTDSFSDLAVLKADGIMPGVAVLGNSDNLKPGETVIAIGSPLGDFRNSVTVGVVSATGRSLDTGNNYQMENLIQTDAAINSGNSGGPLVNLAGEVVGVNSAVVRGSGNSAIAEGLGFAIPSNTALLISQQIITEGYFSRPYMGVSIQQIDPSIASRYDLPVQWGAYITRVGDGSPAGNAGIRQGDIIVRIGDKVFSENTQFVNALFAFQPGDVVEVEVVRNDQKMVFQVTLTEMSY
;
A
#
# COMPACT_ATOMS: atom_id res chain seq x y z
N PRO A 1 5.88 -14.64 19.55
CA PRO A 1 4.94 -13.97 20.46
C PRO A 1 4.41 -12.65 19.86
N ALA A 2 5.18 -11.95 19.03
CA ALA A 2 4.79 -10.66 18.46
C ALA A 2 3.82 -10.77 17.26
N VAL A 3 3.63 -11.94 16.68
CA VAL A 3 2.71 -12.14 15.54
C VAL A 3 1.32 -12.43 16.05
N VAL A 4 0.32 -11.79 15.47
CA VAL A 4 -1.10 -11.90 15.85
C VAL A 4 -1.95 -12.28 14.64
N THR A 5 -3.11 -12.90 14.91
CA THR A 5 -4.19 -13.00 13.92
C THR A 5 -5.04 -11.74 14.02
N VAL A 6 -5.34 -11.13 12.90
CA VAL A 6 -6.30 -10.03 12.79
C VAL A 6 -7.61 -10.60 12.25
N VAL A 7 -8.69 -10.40 12.99
CA VAL A 7 -10.03 -10.88 12.61
C VAL A 7 -10.97 -9.69 12.54
N GLY A 8 -11.61 -9.54 11.41
CA GLY A 8 -12.60 -8.48 11.17
C GLY A 8 -13.94 -9.06 10.74
N THR A 9 -15.01 -8.32 11.01
CA THR A 9 -16.36 -8.62 10.53
C THR A 9 -16.78 -7.56 9.53
N THR A 10 -17.16 -7.95 8.32
CA THR A 10 -17.71 -7.07 7.29
C THR A 10 -19.22 -7.25 7.21
N SER A 11 -19.94 -6.19 6.82
CA SER A 11 -21.40 -6.27 6.61
C SER A 11 -21.75 -7.24 5.49
N GLY A 12 -22.74 -8.07 5.73
CA GLY A 12 -23.40 -8.81 4.67
C GLY A 12 -24.03 -7.87 3.64
N GLN A 13 -24.01 -8.28 2.37
CA GLN A 13 -24.63 -7.52 1.29
C GLN A 13 -26.06 -7.99 1.00
N MET A 14 -26.95 -7.04 0.66
CA MET A 14 -28.26 -7.36 0.10
C MET A 14 -28.07 -7.89 -1.32
N THR A 15 -28.34 -9.17 -1.51
CA THR A 15 -28.34 -9.82 -2.83
C THR A 15 -29.77 -9.98 -3.33
N PHE A 16 -29.93 -10.36 -4.62
CA PHE A 16 -31.25 -10.70 -5.18
C PHE A 16 -31.93 -11.86 -4.44
N PHE A 17 -31.17 -12.70 -3.71
CA PHE A 17 -31.65 -13.85 -2.93
C PHE A 17 -31.80 -13.52 -1.43
N GLY A 18 -31.60 -12.29 -0.99
CA GLY A 18 -31.68 -11.86 0.40
C GLY A 18 -30.36 -11.34 0.98
N TYR A 19 -30.35 -11.13 2.30
CA TYR A 19 -29.14 -10.69 3.02
C TYR A 19 -28.15 -11.84 3.18
N SER A 20 -26.90 -11.65 2.76
CA SER A 20 -25.86 -12.71 2.77
C SER A 20 -25.30 -13.01 4.17
N GLY A 21 -25.72 -12.24 5.20
CA GLY A 21 -25.11 -12.30 6.53
C GLY A 21 -23.75 -11.63 6.61
N ASP A 22 -23.31 -11.33 7.82
CA ASP A 22 -21.98 -10.78 8.06
C ASP A 22 -20.90 -11.83 7.73
N GLN A 23 -19.79 -11.40 7.18
CA GLN A 23 -18.68 -12.26 6.80
C GLN A 23 -17.46 -11.98 7.67
N GLU A 24 -16.78 -13.02 8.10
CA GLU A 24 -15.51 -12.91 8.79
C GLU A 24 -14.36 -12.84 7.77
N VAL A 25 -13.50 -11.85 7.94
CA VAL A 25 -12.25 -11.71 7.21
C VAL A 25 -11.10 -11.87 8.19
N SER A 26 -10.04 -12.53 7.76
CA SER A 26 -8.88 -12.75 8.62
C SER A 26 -7.57 -12.55 7.87
N GLY A 27 -6.58 -12.08 8.60
CA GLY A 27 -5.21 -11.92 8.15
C GLY A 27 -4.25 -11.99 9.32
N SER A 28 -3.05 -11.53 9.09
CA SER A 28 -2.00 -11.49 10.11
C SER A 28 -1.60 -10.05 10.43
N GLY A 29 -0.95 -9.87 11.58
CA GLY A 29 -0.32 -8.62 11.98
C GLY A 29 0.86 -8.90 12.90
N PHE A 30 1.57 -7.86 13.28
CA PHE A 30 2.60 -7.98 14.29
C PHE A 30 2.68 -6.72 15.17
N ILE A 31 2.95 -6.94 16.45
CA ILE A 31 3.01 -5.91 17.48
C ILE A 31 4.31 -5.14 17.33
N ILE A 32 4.25 -3.82 17.23
CA ILE A 32 5.43 -2.94 17.04
C ILE A 32 5.74 -2.08 18.27
N THR A 33 4.81 -2.02 19.25
CA THR A 33 5.03 -1.28 20.50
C THR A 33 4.45 -2.04 21.70
N GLY A 34 5.03 -1.83 22.89
CA GLY A 34 4.57 -2.50 24.12
C GLY A 34 3.20 -2.03 24.61
N ASP A 35 2.72 -0.89 24.15
CA ASP A 35 1.38 -0.36 24.46
C ASP A 35 0.31 -0.80 23.45
N GLY A 36 0.64 -1.67 22.48
CA GLY A 36 -0.33 -2.38 21.65
C GLY A 36 -0.61 -1.79 20.27
N TYR A 37 0.32 -1.06 19.67
CA TYR A 37 0.24 -0.77 18.24
C TYR A 37 0.69 -1.97 17.41
N ILE A 38 -0.08 -2.27 16.37
CA ILE A 38 0.05 -3.45 15.52
C ILE A 38 0.05 -2.98 14.06
N VAL A 39 0.99 -3.49 13.26
CA VAL A 39 1.02 -3.30 11.81
C VAL A 39 0.35 -4.50 11.15
N THR A 40 -0.47 -4.21 10.14
CA THR A 40 -1.08 -5.18 9.23
C THR A 40 -1.24 -4.57 7.84
N ASN A 41 -1.84 -5.28 6.89
CA ASN A 41 -2.22 -4.71 5.60
C ASN A 41 -3.56 -3.95 5.66
N ASN A 42 -3.71 -2.94 4.80
CA ASN A 42 -4.97 -2.21 4.64
C ASN A 42 -6.11 -3.13 4.20
N HIS A 43 -5.88 -3.99 3.19
CA HIS A 43 -6.90 -4.89 2.66
C HIS A 43 -7.41 -5.93 3.69
N VAL A 44 -6.67 -6.16 4.79
CA VAL A 44 -7.12 -7.04 5.90
C VAL A 44 -8.19 -6.37 6.75
N VAL A 45 -8.16 -5.04 6.84
CA VAL A 45 -9.05 -4.26 7.73
C VAL A 45 -10.05 -3.38 6.98
N GLU A 46 -9.90 -3.30 5.67
CA GLU A 46 -10.79 -2.52 4.80
C GLU A 46 -12.23 -3.03 4.94
N GLU A 47 -13.19 -2.09 5.00
CA GLU A 47 -14.63 -2.36 5.14
C GLU A 47 -15.05 -3.13 6.40
N THR A 48 -14.15 -3.36 7.39
CA THR A 48 -14.54 -4.02 8.63
C THR A 48 -15.32 -3.11 9.57
N GLN A 49 -16.37 -3.66 10.19
CA GLN A 49 -17.17 -2.95 11.20
C GLN A 49 -16.67 -3.17 12.63
N SER A 50 -16.07 -4.32 12.86
CA SER A 50 -15.44 -4.66 14.14
C SER A 50 -14.14 -5.40 13.88
N LEU A 51 -13.17 -5.19 14.76
CA LEU A 51 -11.87 -5.82 14.71
C LEU A 51 -11.49 -6.39 16.07
N GLN A 52 -10.85 -7.55 16.04
CA GLN A 52 -10.15 -8.13 17.17
C GLN A 52 -8.81 -8.70 16.73
N VAL A 53 -7.89 -8.79 17.66
CA VAL A 53 -6.62 -9.47 17.47
C VAL A 53 -6.53 -10.67 18.41
N ILE A 54 -6.05 -11.79 17.88
CA ILE A 54 -5.80 -13.01 18.65
C ILE A 54 -4.30 -13.11 18.85
N LEU A 55 -3.88 -13.09 20.11
CA LEU A 55 -2.48 -13.18 20.49
C LEU A 55 -1.96 -14.63 20.38
N SER A 56 -0.64 -14.78 20.47
CA SER A 56 0.03 -16.10 20.35
C SER A 56 -0.41 -17.12 21.39
N ASP A 57 -0.86 -16.69 22.57
CA ASP A 57 -1.41 -17.55 23.64
C ASP A 57 -2.89 -17.90 23.45
N GLY A 58 -3.54 -17.31 22.44
CA GLY A 58 -4.95 -17.49 22.13
C GLY A 58 -5.89 -16.48 22.79
N SER A 59 -5.37 -15.54 23.56
CA SER A 59 -6.21 -14.46 24.10
C SER A 59 -6.66 -13.52 22.98
N GLU A 60 -7.90 -13.06 23.09
CA GLU A 60 -8.55 -12.17 22.11
C GLU A 60 -8.64 -10.76 22.72
N LEU A 61 -8.23 -9.77 21.98
CA LEU A 61 -8.30 -8.36 22.38
C LEU A 61 -9.09 -7.58 21.31
N PRO A 62 -10.06 -6.75 21.71
CA PRO A 62 -10.65 -5.78 20.80
C PRO A 62 -9.57 -4.86 20.24
N ALA A 63 -9.69 -4.54 18.95
CA ALA A 63 -8.77 -3.64 18.27
C ALA A 63 -9.53 -2.57 17.48
N THR A 64 -8.88 -1.43 17.29
CA THR A 64 -9.38 -0.34 16.46
C THR A 64 -8.37 0.04 15.41
N VAL A 65 -8.83 0.43 14.24
CA VAL A 65 -7.97 1.02 13.20
C VAL A 65 -7.62 2.44 13.65
N VAL A 66 -6.32 2.72 13.80
CA VAL A 66 -5.84 4.08 14.04
C VAL A 66 -5.88 4.87 12.73
N SER A 67 -5.24 4.33 11.70
CA SER A 67 -5.29 4.85 10.33
C SER A 67 -4.76 3.82 9.34
N THR A 68 -5.01 4.07 8.07
CA THR A 68 -4.55 3.23 6.96
C THR A 68 -3.86 4.08 5.89
N ASP A 69 -3.00 3.43 5.11
CA ASP A 69 -2.48 3.94 3.85
C ASP A 69 -2.75 2.92 2.74
N SER A 70 -3.83 3.14 2.00
CA SER A 70 -4.27 2.23 0.94
C SER A 70 -3.28 2.13 -0.22
N PHE A 71 -2.48 3.17 -0.47
CA PHE A 71 -1.47 3.15 -1.54
C PHE A 71 -0.28 2.25 -1.23
N SER A 72 0.11 2.12 0.03
CA SER A 72 1.15 1.19 0.46
C SER A 72 0.58 -0.11 1.02
N ASP A 73 -0.74 -0.30 1.02
CA ASP A 73 -1.43 -1.46 1.60
C ASP A 73 -1.04 -1.69 3.07
N LEU A 74 -0.96 -0.62 3.88
CA LEU A 74 -0.62 -0.69 5.29
C LEU A 74 -1.73 -0.14 6.19
N ALA A 75 -1.87 -0.74 7.36
CA ALA A 75 -2.75 -0.28 8.43
C ALA A 75 -2.04 -0.36 9.78
N VAL A 76 -2.36 0.59 10.66
CA VAL A 76 -1.96 0.54 12.07
C VAL A 76 -3.20 0.37 12.93
N LEU A 77 -3.16 -0.66 13.76
CA LEU A 77 -4.22 -0.96 14.73
C LEU A 77 -3.74 -0.62 16.13
N LYS A 78 -4.70 -0.39 17.03
CA LYS A 78 -4.47 -0.26 18.47
C LYS A 78 -5.32 -1.30 19.20
N ALA A 79 -4.67 -2.14 20.00
CA ALA A 79 -5.32 -3.05 20.91
C ALA A 79 -4.83 -2.74 22.35
N ASP A 80 -5.76 -2.75 23.30
CA ASP A 80 -5.41 -2.51 24.71
C ASP A 80 -5.25 -3.85 25.43
N GLY A 81 -4.12 -4.01 26.13
CA GLY A 81 -3.81 -5.22 26.86
C GLY A 81 -2.33 -5.40 27.11
N ILE A 82 -1.98 -6.56 27.70
CA ILE A 82 -0.58 -6.94 27.91
C ILE A 82 -0.07 -7.60 26.63
N MET A 83 0.91 -6.98 25.98
CA MET A 83 1.50 -7.51 24.76
C MET A 83 2.55 -8.57 25.10
N PRO A 84 2.44 -9.81 24.51
CA PRO A 84 3.34 -10.91 24.82
C PRO A 84 4.76 -10.73 24.27
N GLY A 85 4.94 -9.78 23.36
CA GLY A 85 6.22 -9.44 22.75
C GLY A 85 6.07 -8.35 21.71
N VAL A 86 7.17 -7.70 21.39
CA VAL A 86 7.26 -6.65 20.37
C VAL A 86 8.22 -7.13 19.28
N ALA A 87 7.85 -6.94 18.01
CA ALA A 87 8.71 -7.27 16.89
C ALA A 87 9.84 -6.25 16.76
N VAL A 88 11.03 -6.73 16.45
CA VAL A 88 12.19 -5.88 16.14
C VAL A 88 12.18 -5.63 14.63
N LEU A 89 12.13 -4.38 14.23
CA LEU A 89 12.23 -3.99 12.82
C LEU A 89 13.71 -3.94 12.40
N GLY A 90 14.06 -4.69 11.36
CA GLY A 90 15.35 -4.64 10.69
C GLY A 90 15.38 -3.57 9.60
N ASN A 91 16.54 -3.37 8.99
CA ASN A 91 16.73 -2.41 7.90
C ASN A 91 16.61 -3.12 6.54
N SER A 92 15.48 -2.92 5.86
CA SER A 92 15.20 -3.53 4.54
C SER A 92 16.12 -3.04 3.41
N ASP A 93 16.80 -1.88 3.55
CA ASP A 93 17.70 -1.37 2.52
C ASP A 93 19.00 -2.17 2.44
N ASN A 94 19.31 -2.95 3.49
CA ASN A 94 20.50 -3.80 3.53
C ASN A 94 20.28 -5.18 2.89
N LEU A 95 19.03 -5.54 2.54
CA LEU A 95 18.69 -6.85 1.99
C LEU A 95 19.38 -7.09 0.64
N LYS A 96 19.84 -8.32 0.44
CA LYS A 96 20.43 -8.78 -0.80
C LYS A 96 19.71 -10.01 -1.34
N PRO A 97 19.57 -10.15 -2.66
CA PRO A 97 19.09 -11.38 -3.26
C PRO A 97 19.88 -12.60 -2.79
N GLY A 98 19.17 -13.68 -2.47
CA GLY A 98 19.74 -14.91 -1.91
C GLY A 98 19.73 -14.98 -0.38
N GLU A 99 19.45 -13.91 0.35
CA GLU A 99 19.30 -13.97 1.81
C GLU A 99 18.06 -14.75 2.19
N THR A 100 18.19 -15.63 3.18
CA THR A 100 17.06 -16.42 3.69
C THR A 100 16.08 -15.54 4.44
N VAL A 101 14.80 -15.69 4.11
CA VAL A 101 13.68 -15.02 4.78
C VAL A 101 12.59 -16.00 5.15
N ILE A 102 11.84 -15.65 6.18
CA ILE A 102 10.79 -16.46 6.77
C ILE A 102 9.52 -15.61 6.82
N ALA A 103 8.49 -16.01 6.10
CA ALA A 103 7.19 -15.38 6.20
C ALA A 103 6.38 -16.08 7.31
N ILE A 104 5.85 -15.28 8.23
CA ILE A 104 5.06 -15.76 9.36
C ILE A 104 3.65 -15.20 9.24
N GLY A 105 2.65 -16.03 9.52
CA GLY A 105 1.26 -15.63 9.55
C GLY A 105 0.38 -16.57 10.33
N SER A 106 -0.87 -16.22 10.45
CA SER A 106 -1.87 -16.96 11.21
C SER A 106 -3.14 -17.15 10.36
N PRO A 107 -3.05 -18.02 9.30
CA PRO A 107 -4.16 -18.22 8.39
C PRO A 107 -5.36 -18.86 9.10
N LEU A 108 -6.57 -18.35 8.78
CA LEU A 108 -7.86 -18.93 9.12
C LEU A 108 -8.14 -19.10 10.63
N GLY A 109 -7.42 -18.41 11.51
CA GLY A 109 -7.60 -18.57 12.96
C GLY A 109 -7.23 -19.97 13.50
N ASP A 110 -7.42 -21.02 12.70
CA ASP A 110 -7.18 -22.41 13.07
C ASP A 110 -5.73 -22.87 12.88
N PHE A 111 -5.01 -22.28 11.91
CA PHE A 111 -3.60 -22.59 11.63
C PHE A 111 -2.66 -21.47 12.11
N ARG A 112 -2.73 -21.20 13.42
CA ARG A 112 -1.93 -20.15 14.05
C ARG A 112 -0.44 -20.36 13.83
N ASN A 113 0.29 -19.26 13.55
CA ASN A 113 1.75 -19.23 13.39
C ASN A 113 2.27 -20.14 12.26
N SER A 114 1.58 -20.19 11.12
CA SER A 114 2.10 -20.85 9.91
C SER A 114 3.37 -20.13 9.44
N VAL A 115 4.36 -20.91 9.09
CA VAL A 115 5.70 -20.42 8.70
C VAL A 115 6.02 -20.97 7.32
N THR A 116 6.46 -20.08 6.42
CA THR A 116 7.03 -20.48 5.13
C THR A 116 8.44 -19.88 4.99
N VAL A 117 9.34 -20.62 4.38
CA VAL A 117 10.75 -20.23 4.24
C VAL A 117 11.09 -20.08 2.77
N GLY A 118 11.86 -19.09 2.44
CA GLY A 118 12.39 -18.83 1.11
C GLY A 118 13.60 -17.90 1.17
N VAL A 119 13.86 -17.24 0.05
CA VAL A 119 14.93 -16.24 -0.06
C VAL A 119 14.39 -14.92 -0.59
N VAL A 120 15.13 -13.85 -0.38
CA VAL A 120 14.95 -12.62 -1.13
C VAL A 120 15.29 -12.90 -2.59
N SER A 121 14.30 -12.89 -3.47
CA SER A 121 14.51 -13.11 -4.91
C SER A 121 14.96 -11.82 -5.60
N ALA A 122 14.46 -10.67 -5.17
CA ALA A 122 14.85 -9.34 -5.64
C ALA A 122 14.39 -8.26 -4.65
N THR A 123 14.95 -7.07 -4.76
CA THR A 123 14.50 -5.85 -4.08
C THR A 123 14.16 -4.77 -5.10
N GLY A 124 13.42 -3.72 -4.69
CA GLY A 124 13.08 -2.60 -5.56
C GLY A 124 12.11 -2.95 -6.69
N ARG A 125 11.23 -3.95 -6.48
CA ARG A 125 10.21 -4.32 -7.47
C ARG A 125 9.06 -3.32 -7.47
N SER A 126 8.57 -3.01 -8.67
CA SER A 126 7.35 -2.24 -8.86
C SER A 126 6.29 -3.14 -9.47
N LEU A 127 5.07 -3.05 -8.95
CA LEU A 127 3.94 -3.86 -9.40
C LEU A 127 2.72 -2.98 -9.65
N ASP A 128 2.11 -3.16 -10.82
CA ASP A 128 0.88 -2.48 -11.18
C ASP A 128 -0.29 -3.05 -10.34
N THR A 129 -0.97 -2.18 -9.63
CA THR A 129 -2.14 -2.55 -8.81
C THR A 129 -3.43 -2.63 -9.62
N GLY A 130 -3.42 -2.21 -10.88
CA GLY A 130 -4.62 -2.01 -11.70
C GLY A 130 -5.42 -0.74 -11.37
N ASN A 131 -4.99 0.06 -10.40
CA ASN A 131 -5.66 1.27 -9.90
C ASN A 131 -4.97 2.58 -10.33
N ASN A 132 -4.29 2.58 -11.49
CA ASN A 132 -3.52 3.71 -12.02
C ASN A 132 -2.35 4.16 -11.13
N TYR A 133 -1.82 3.29 -10.30
CA TYR A 133 -0.57 3.46 -9.59
C TYR A 133 0.16 2.13 -9.43
N GLN A 134 1.46 2.19 -9.19
CA GLN A 134 2.29 1.03 -8.89
C GLN A 134 2.66 1.03 -7.41
N MET A 135 2.61 -0.13 -6.77
CA MET A 135 3.32 -0.32 -5.51
C MET A 135 4.80 -0.46 -5.83
N GLU A 136 5.61 0.42 -5.26
CA GLU A 136 7.06 0.50 -5.55
C GLU A 136 7.90 -0.06 -4.43
N ASN A 137 9.18 -0.32 -4.75
CA ASN A 137 10.21 -0.74 -3.80
C ASN A 137 9.90 -2.05 -3.07
N LEU A 138 9.07 -2.94 -3.63
CA LEU A 138 8.71 -4.19 -2.99
C LEU A 138 9.87 -5.18 -2.93
N ILE A 139 9.89 -5.99 -1.86
CA ILE A 139 10.73 -7.17 -1.72
C ILE A 139 10.03 -8.33 -2.40
N GLN A 140 10.70 -8.97 -3.37
CA GLN A 140 10.25 -10.22 -3.97
C GLN A 140 10.87 -11.40 -3.22
N THR A 141 10.06 -12.43 -2.93
CA THR A 141 10.51 -13.67 -2.28
C THR A 141 9.83 -14.89 -2.92
N ASP A 142 10.49 -16.04 -2.84
CA ASP A 142 9.89 -17.35 -3.17
C ASP A 142 9.28 -18.06 -1.95
N ALA A 143 9.42 -17.47 -0.74
CA ALA A 143 8.61 -17.89 0.40
C ALA A 143 7.11 -17.81 0.03
N ALA A 144 6.34 -18.85 0.33
CA ALA A 144 4.93 -18.88 -0.04
C ALA A 144 4.14 -17.81 0.73
N ILE A 145 3.68 -16.78 0.00
CA ILE A 145 2.79 -15.74 0.50
C ILE A 145 1.36 -16.06 0.07
N ASN A 146 0.41 -15.95 0.96
CA ASN A 146 -1.02 -16.19 0.71
C ASN A 146 -1.88 -15.30 1.62
N SER A 147 -3.20 -15.34 1.46
CA SER A 147 -4.14 -14.53 2.25
C SER A 147 -4.01 -14.71 3.76
N GLY A 148 -3.50 -15.88 4.21
CA GLY A 148 -3.37 -16.13 5.65
C GLY A 148 -2.12 -15.52 6.28
N ASN A 149 -1.06 -15.22 5.54
CA ASN A 149 0.11 -14.52 6.06
C ASN A 149 0.21 -13.05 5.63
N SER A 150 -0.78 -12.55 4.86
CA SER A 150 -0.91 -11.12 4.56
C SER A 150 -0.99 -10.29 5.82
N GLY A 151 -0.22 -9.22 5.89
CA GLY A 151 -0.07 -8.34 7.05
C GLY A 151 0.91 -8.88 8.13
N GLY A 152 1.27 -10.16 8.05
CA GLY A 152 2.29 -10.74 8.90
C GLY A 152 3.71 -10.35 8.49
N PRO A 153 4.72 -10.57 9.37
CA PRO A 153 6.08 -10.19 9.10
C PRO A 153 6.80 -11.16 8.15
N LEU A 154 7.65 -10.60 7.30
CA LEU A 154 8.76 -11.28 6.65
C LEU A 154 9.99 -11.02 7.51
N VAL A 155 10.64 -12.05 8.06
CA VAL A 155 11.76 -11.91 9.00
C VAL A 155 13.05 -12.50 8.41
N ASN A 156 14.19 -11.94 8.82
CA ASN A 156 15.51 -12.52 8.54
C ASN A 156 15.88 -13.59 9.59
N LEU A 157 17.06 -14.21 9.44
CA LEU A 157 17.53 -15.25 10.37
C LEU A 157 17.90 -14.71 11.76
N ALA A 158 18.02 -13.39 11.96
CA ALA A 158 18.17 -12.76 13.29
C ALA A 158 16.82 -12.56 13.99
N GLY A 159 15.70 -12.85 13.33
CA GLY A 159 14.35 -12.62 13.84
C GLY A 159 13.87 -11.17 13.70
N GLU A 160 14.57 -10.35 12.92
CA GLU A 160 14.19 -8.98 12.62
C GLU A 160 13.21 -8.92 11.44
N VAL A 161 12.16 -8.12 11.56
CA VAL A 161 11.18 -7.90 10.49
C VAL A 161 11.82 -7.05 9.40
N VAL A 162 11.96 -7.61 8.21
CA VAL A 162 12.51 -6.94 7.02
C VAL A 162 11.42 -6.55 6.02
N GLY A 163 10.19 -7.03 6.22
CA GLY A 163 9.05 -6.64 5.39
C GLY A 163 7.70 -7.05 5.98
N VAL A 164 6.62 -6.55 5.38
CA VAL A 164 5.23 -6.93 5.66
C VAL A 164 4.70 -7.71 4.46
N ASN A 165 4.32 -8.97 4.66
CA ASN A 165 3.81 -9.82 3.58
C ASN A 165 2.53 -9.24 2.98
N SER A 166 2.40 -9.22 1.65
CA SER A 166 1.18 -8.78 0.97
C SER A 166 0.77 -9.75 -0.14
N ALA A 167 -0.44 -10.30 -0.04
CA ALA A 167 -0.99 -11.21 -1.05
C ALA A 167 -1.77 -10.48 -2.16
N VAL A 168 -2.12 -9.20 -2.00
CA VAL A 168 -2.86 -8.39 -3.00
C VAL A 168 -2.07 -8.23 -4.30
N VAL A 169 -0.77 -8.34 -4.21
CA VAL A 169 0.15 -8.18 -5.33
C VAL A 169 0.15 -9.35 -6.34
N ARG A 170 -0.75 -10.31 -6.17
CA ARG A 170 -0.90 -11.46 -7.10
C ARG A 170 -1.86 -11.18 -8.26
N GLY A 171 -1.84 -9.99 -8.86
CA GLY A 171 -2.53 -9.64 -10.10
C GLY A 171 -4.03 -10.03 -10.14
N SER A 172 -4.92 -9.06 -10.16
CA SER A 172 -6.31 -9.27 -10.55
C SER A 172 -6.36 -9.53 -12.07
N GLY A 173 -6.52 -10.75 -12.47
CA GLY A 173 -6.70 -11.12 -13.89
C GLY A 173 -6.57 -12.62 -14.09
N ASN A 174 -7.12 -13.11 -15.18
CA ASN A 174 -7.09 -14.51 -15.65
C ASN A 174 -5.66 -15.01 -16.00
N SER A 175 -4.63 -14.38 -15.43
CA SER A 175 -3.24 -14.79 -15.57
C SER A 175 -2.94 -15.90 -14.57
N ALA A 176 -2.36 -16.99 -15.05
CA ALA A 176 -1.91 -18.09 -14.21
C ALA A 176 -1.13 -17.55 -13.01
N ILE A 177 -1.54 -17.92 -11.79
CA ILE A 177 -0.82 -17.62 -10.55
C ILE A 177 0.59 -18.16 -10.74
N ALA A 178 1.58 -17.28 -10.88
CA ALA A 178 2.96 -17.71 -10.97
C ALA A 178 3.39 -18.20 -9.59
N GLU A 179 3.57 -19.52 -9.45
CA GLU A 179 4.08 -20.12 -8.22
C GLU A 179 5.49 -19.59 -7.95
N GLY A 180 5.83 -19.33 -6.67
CA GLY A 180 7.14 -18.82 -6.27
C GLY A 180 7.33 -17.29 -6.43
N LEU A 181 6.26 -16.53 -6.67
CA LEU A 181 6.27 -15.08 -6.65
C LEU A 181 5.48 -14.56 -5.45
N GLY A 182 6.17 -14.27 -4.37
CA GLY A 182 5.65 -13.56 -3.20
C GLY A 182 6.23 -12.16 -3.13
N PHE A 183 5.50 -11.25 -2.48
CA PHE A 183 5.94 -9.87 -2.28
C PHE A 183 5.72 -9.42 -0.85
N ALA A 184 6.59 -8.52 -0.40
CA ALA A 184 6.47 -7.87 0.89
C ALA A 184 6.80 -6.38 0.78
N ILE A 185 6.11 -5.58 1.58
CA ILE A 185 6.36 -4.15 1.74
C ILE A 185 7.59 -4.00 2.63
N PRO A 186 8.61 -3.20 2.26
CA PRO A 186 9.83 -3.05 3.04
C PRO A 186 9.59 -2.56 4.47
N SER A 187 10.35 -3.07 5.43
CA SER A 187 10.24 -2.67 6.84
C SER A 187 10.49 -1.17 7.05
N ASN A 188 11.40 -0.55 6.28
CA ASN A 188 11.66 0.89 6.36
C ASN A 188 10.42 1.71 5.94
N THR A 189 9.68 1.26 4.93
CA THR A 189 8.40 1.86 4.52
C THR A 189 7.35 1.70 5.62
N ALA A 190 7.23 0.48 6.17
CA ALA A 190 6.28 0.20 7.26
C ALA A 190 6.59 1.02 8.52
N LEU A 191 7.89 1.18 8.87
CA LEU A 191 8.33 1.99 9.99
C LEU A 191 7.96 3.46 9.81
N LEU A 192 8.28 4.05 8.65
CA LEU A 192 7.98 5.44 8.34
C LEU A 192 6.48 5.75 8.47
N ILE A 193 5.65 4.92 7.83
CA ILE A 193 4.20 5.11 7.82
C ILE A 193 3.61 4.88 9.21
N SER A 194 3.99 3.79 9.89
CA SER A 194 3.46 3.49 11.22
C SER A 194 3.87 4.51 12.27
N GLN A 195 5.10 5.03 12.25
CA GLN A 195 5.54 6.08 13.15
C GLN A 195 4.73 7.36 12.98
N GLN A 196 4.48 7.80 11.75
CA GLN A 196 3.65 8.97 11.51
C GLN A 196 2.21 8.74 11.96
N ILE A 197 1.61 7.59 11.66
CA ILE A 197 0.26 7.25 12.12
C ILE A 197 0.18 7.25 13.66
N ILE A 198 1.18 6.71 14.36
CA ILE A 198 1.19 6.68 15.82
C ILE A 198 1.30 8.08 16.42
N THR A 199 2.10 8.96 15.82
CA THR A 199 2.36 10.32 16.36
C THR A 199 1.29 11.33 15.97
N GLU A 200 0.74 11.23 14.78
CA GLU A 200 -0.15 12.24 14.18
C GLU A 200 -1.60 11.75 14.03
N GLY A 201 -1.82 10.42 14.12
CA GLY A 201 -3.12 9.80 13.92
C GLY A 201 -3.43 9.43 12.46
N TYR A 202 -2.61 9.83 11.53
CA TYR A 202 -2.78 9.56 10.09
C TYR A 202 -1.42 9.59 9.35
N PHE A 203 -1.40 9.06 8.12
CA PHE A 203 -0.26 9.20 7.23
C PHE A 203 -0.56 10.24 6.15
N SER A 204 0.31 11.24 6.04
CA SER A 204 0.11 12.37 5.13
C SER A 204 0.65 12.05 3.74
N ARG A 205 -0.21 12.20 2.71
CA ARG A 205 0.14 12.08 1.29
C ARG A 205 0.02 13.43 0.58
N PRO A 206 0.92 13.74 -0.36
CA PRO A 206 0.79 14.96 -1.15
C PRO A 206 -0.44 14.89 -2.07
N TYR A 207 -1.13 16.00 -2.17
CA TYR A 207 -2.36 16.16 -2.94
C TYR A 207 -2.24 17.29 -3.96
N MET A 208 -2.65 17.01 -5.19
CA MET A 208 -2.68 17.99 -6.30
C MET A 208 -4.12 18.41 -6.66
N GLY A 209 -5.10 17.54 -6.40
CA GLY A 209 -6.52 17.81 -6.62
C GLY A 209 -7.00 17.68 -8.05
N VAL A 210 -6.55 16.64 -8.73
CA VAL A 210 -6.96 16.28 -10.09
C VAL A 210 -7.48 14.85 -10.15
N SER A 211 -8.44 14.60 -11.04
CA SER A 211 -8.76 13.23 -11.50
C SER A 211 -8.12 13.03 -12.86
N ILE A 212 -7.50 11.87 -13.06
CA ILE A 212 -6.73 11.62 -14.29
C ILE A 212 -7.15 10.33 -14.98
N GLN A 213 -6.85 10.25 -16.28
CA GLN A 213 -6.78 9.05 -17.06
C GLN A 213 -5.33 8.84 -17.48
N GLN A 214 -4.74 7.72 -17.09
CA GLN A 214 -3.37 7.40 -17.49
C GLN A 214 -3.30 7.23 -19.01
N ILE A 215 -2.24 7.79 -19.64
CA ILE A 215 -1.93 7.63 -21.06
C ILE A 215 -0.72 6.71 -21.18
N ASP A 216 -0.86 5.65 -21.93
CA ASP A 216 0.18 4.75 -22.41
C ASP A 216 0.33 4.84 -23.94
N PRO A 217 1.33 4.18 -24.55
CA PRO A 217 1.52 4.22 -26.01
C PRO A 217 0.33 3.70 -26.82
N SER A 218 -0.48 2.78 -26.28
CA SER A 218 -1.68 2.25 -26.92
C SER A 218 -2.80 3.30 -26.97
N ILE A 219 -3.04 3.97 -25.84
CA ILE A 219 -4.00 5.08 -25.72
C ILE A 219 -3.53 6.27 -26.58
N ALA A 220 -2.25 6.62 -26.48
CA ALA A 220 -1.66 7.70 -27.27
C ALA A 220 -1.86 7.50 -28.78
N SER A 221 -1.57 6.31 -29.28
CA SER A 221 -1.76 5.96 -30.70
C SER A 221 -3.22 5.93 -31.09
N ARG A 222 -4.14 5.43 -30.24
CA ARG A 222 -5.57 5.34 -30.52
C ARG A 222 -6.23 6.70 -30.71
N TYR A 223 -5.79 7.69 -29.94
CA TYR A 223 -6.37 9.03 -29.90
C TYR A 223 -5.49 10.09 -30.56
N ASP A 224 -4.41 9.70 -31.25
CA ASP A 224 -3.45 10.59 -31.93
C ASP A 224 -2.95 11.70 -31.00
N LEU A 225 -2.53 11.30 -29.77
CA LEU A 225 -2.08 12.25 -28.75
C LEU A 225 -0.63 12.68 -28.97
N PRO A 226 -0.26 13.94 -28.62
CA PRO A 226 1.09 14.49 -28.82
C PRO A 226 2.13 13.96 -27.84
N VAL A 227 1.78 12.95 -27.05
CA VAL A 227 2.63 12.32 -26.02
C VAL A 227 2.47 10.81 -26.08
N GLN A 228 3.48 10.05 -25.62
CA GLN A 228 3.37 8.61 -25.48
C GLN A 228 2.98 8.18 -24.07
N TRP A 229 3.42 8.92 -23.07
CA TRP A 229 3.13 8.70 -21.66
C TRP A 229 2.64 9.99 -21.04
N GLY A 230 1.65 9.94 -20.18
CA GLY A 230 1.10 11.11 -19.51
C GLY A 230 -0.11 10.80 -18.65
N ALA A 231 -0.63 11.82 -17.99
CA ALA A 231 -1.89 11.77 -17.26
C ALA A 231 -2.84 12.83 -17.81
N TYR A 232 -3.86 12.41 -18.54
CA TYR A 232 -4.92 13.29 -19.04
C TYR A 232 -5.84 13.70 -17.90
N ILE A 233 -5.99 15.01 -17.69
CA ILE A 233 -6.83 15.56 -16.62
C ILE A 233 -8.29 15.53 -17.01
N THR A 234 -9.05 14.66 -16.38
CA THR A 234 -10.51 14.52 -16.58
C THR A 234 -11.31 15.50 -15.73
N ARG A 235 -10.74 15.92 -14.58
CA ARG A 235 -11.36 16.90 -13.66
C ARG A 235 -10.28 17.58 -12.82
N VAL A 236 -10.50 18.86 -12.50
CA VAL A 236 -9.75 19.63 -11.51
C VAL A 236 -10.71 19.99 -10.37
N GLY A 237 -10.32 19.74 -9.14
CA GLY A 237 -11.11 20.07 -7.95
C GLY A 237 -11.18 21.60 -7.75
N ASP A 238 -12.33 22.09 -7.32
CA ASP A 238 -12.49 23.52 -7.01
C ASP A 238 -11.58 23.92 -5.84
N GLY A 239 -10.81 25.01 -6.01
CA GLY A 239 -9.85 25.47 -5.01
C GLY A 239 -8.65 24.55 -4.78
N SER A 240 -8.47 23.51 -5.60
CA SER A 240 -7.35 22.60 -5.49
C SER A 240 -6.00 23.25 -5.85
N PRO A 241 -4.87 22.66 -5.40
CA PRO A 241 -3.54 23.10 -5.80
C PRO A 241 -3.34 23.25 -7.30
N ALA A 242 -3.77 22.27 -8.09
CA ALA A 242 -3.70 22.31 -9.55
C ALA A 242 -4.55 23.44 -10.14
N GLY A 243 -5.80 23.59 -9.65
CA GLY A 243 -6.69 24.66 -10.11
C GLY A 243 -6.15 26.05 -9.81
N ASN A 244 -5.63 26.25 -8.59
CA ASN A 244 -5.01 27.52 -8.16
C ASN A 244 -3.77 27.86 -8.99
N ALA A 245 -3.02 26.85 -9.44
CA ALA A 245 -1.86 27.03 -10.31
C ALA A 245 -2.23 27.32 -11.78
N GLY A 246 -3.51 27.12 -12.18
CA GLY A 246 -3.96 27.35 -13.55
C GLY A 246 -3.96 26.12 -14.45
N ILE A 247 -3.77 24.94 -13.89
CA ILE A 247 -3.97 23.65 -14.56
C ILE A 247 -5.47 23.45 -14.78
N ARG A 248 -5.86 22.83 -15.89
CA ARG A 248 -7.26 22.71 -16.32
C ARG A 248 -7.59 21.32 -16.80
N GLN A 249 -8.88 20.97 -16.80
CA GLN A 249 -9.38 19.82 -17.51
C GLN A 249 -8.95 19.87 -18.98
N GLY A 250 -8.51 18.75 -19.52
CA GLY A 250 -8.01 18.62 -20.90
C GLY A 250 -6.49 18.78 -21.02
N ASP A 251 -5.79 19.19 -19.97
CA ASP A 251 -4.33 19.16 -19.95
C ASP A 251 -3.83 17.71 -19.87
N ILE A 252 -2.65 17.47 -20.39
CA ILE A 252 -1.93 16.20 -20.22
C ILE A 252 -0.68 16.49 -19.41
N ILE A 253 -0.61 16.03 -18.17
CA ILE A 253 0.61 16.11 -17.35
C ILE A 253 1.62 15.11 -17.91
N VAL A 254 2.86 15.56 -18.12
CA VAL A 254 3.96 14.72 -18.63
C VAL A 254 5.16 14.65 -17.68
N ARG A 255 5.24 15.56 -16.70
CA ARG A 255 6.32 15.63 -15.69
C ARG A 255 5.85 16.32 -14.42
N ILE A 256 6.30 15.81 -13.28
CA ILE A 256 6.18 16.43 -11.95
C ILE A 256 7.58 16.52 -11.33
N GLY A 257 8.08 17.72 -11.06
CA GLY A 257 9.44 17.94 -10.62
C GLY A 257 10.46 17.35 -11.59
N ASP A 258 11.30 16.43 -11.11
CA ASP A 258 12.26 15.65 -11.90
C ASP A 258 11.67 14.34 -12.48
N LYS A 259 10.44 13.98 -12.15
CA LYS A 259 9.79 12.72 -12.54
C LYS A 259 9.08 12.87 -13.88
N VAL A 260 9.70 12.39 -14.95
CA VAL A 260 9.11 12.30 -16.29
C VAL A 260 8.30 11.00 -16.39
N PHE A 261 7.08 11.09 -16.93
CA PHE A 261 6.21 9.91 -17.03
C PHE A 261 6.70 8.91 -18.06
N SER A 262 6.59 7.64 -17.71
CA SER A 262 7.08 6.50 -18.48
C SER A 262 6.31 5.24 -18.08
N GLU A 263 6.67 4.08 -18.63
CA GLU A 263 6.14 2.78 -18.20
C GLU A 263 6.32 2.55 -16.68
N ASN A 264 7.44 3.01 -16.12
CA ASN A 264 7.81 2.80 -14.71
C ASN A 264 7.53 4.03 -13.83
N THR A 265 6.94 5.10 -14.35
CA THR A 265 6.67 6.33 -13.61
C THR A 265 5.27 6.82 -13.94
N GLN A 266 4.30 6.39 -13.14
CA GLN A 266 2.91 6.82 -13.26
C GLN A 266 2.65 8.09 -12.43
N PHE A 267 1.49 8.73 -12.64
CA PHE A 267 1.14 9.99 -11.99
C PHE A 267 1.23 9.95 -10.47
N VAL A 268 0.64 8.92 -9.84
CA VAL A 268 0.60 8.80 -8.38
C VAL A 268 2.00 8.62 -7.81
N ASN A 269 2.83 7.77 -8.44
CA ASN A 269 4.21 7.53 -8.03
C ASN A 269 5.08 8.78 -8.17
N ALA A 270 4.90 9.52 -9.29
CA ALA A 270 5.60 10.79 -9.49
C ALA A 270 5.20 11.83 -8.44
N LEU A 271 3.89 11.89 -8.08
CA LEU A 271 3.40 12.82 -7.07
C LEU A 271 3.91 12.46 -5.66
N PHE A 272 3.92 11.17 -5.31
CA PHE A 272 4.34 10.69 -3.98
C PHE A 272 5.85 10.74 -3.73
N ALA A 273 6.65 11.14 -4.74
CA ALA A 273 8.06 11.46 -4.53
C ALA A 273 8.27 12.80 -3.78
N PHE A 274 7.21 13.57 -3.54
CA PHE A 274 7.21 14.87 -2.87
C PHE A 274 6.44 14.81 -1.55
N GLN A 275 6.49 15.92 -0.79
CA GLN A 275 5.79 16.06 0.49
C GLN A 275 4.68 17.12 0.39
N PRO A 276 3.64 17.04 1.24
CA PRO A 276 2.73 18.17 1.43
C PRO A 276 3.50 19.45 1.79
N GLY A 277 3.14 20.57 1.15
CA GLY A 277 3.83 21.85 1.28
C GLY A 277 4.91 22.11 0.24
N ASP A 278 5.38 21.10 -0.47
CA ASP A 278 6.36 21.30 -1.55
C ASP A 278 5.77 22.11 -2.70
N VAL A 279 6.61 22.95 -3.30
CA VAL A 279 6.31 23.65 -4.55
C VAL A 279 6.99 22.91 -5.69
N VAL A 280 6.19 22.29 -6.55
CA VAL A 280 6.70 21.44 -7.63
C VAL A 280 6.38 22.03 -9.01
N GLU A 281 7.33 21.89 -9.94
CA GLU A 281 7.07 22.18 -11.35
C GLU A 281 6.24 21.06 -11.98
N VAL A 282 5.12 21.42 -12.60
CA VAL A 282 4.28 20.49 -13.34
C VAL A 282 4.28 20.91 -14.81
N GLU A 283 4.86 20.06 -15.67
CA GLU A 283 4.83 20.25 -17.11
C GLU A 283 3.59 19.58 -17.70
N VAL A 284 2.81 20.35 -18.43
CA VAL A 284 1.61 19.86 -19.13
C VAL A 284 1.71 20.14 -20.62
N VAL A 285 0.98 19.35 -21.41
CA VAL A 285 0.68 19.64 -22.82
C VAL A 285 -0.76 20.12 -22.92
N ARG A 286 -0.96 21.33 -23.44
CA ARG A 286 -2.27 21.98 -23.67
C ARG A 286 -2.29 22.51 -25.10
N ASN A 287 -3.23 22.04 -25.96
CA ASN A 287 -3.32 22.43 -27.38
C ASN A 287 -1.95 22.28 -28.10
N ASP A 288 -1.31 21.14 -27.92
CA ASP A 288 -0.01 20.76 -28.49
C ASP A 288 1.18 21.66 -28.04
N GLN A 289 0.97 22.50 -27.04
CA GLN A 289 2.02 23.34 -26.48
C GLN A 289 2.39 22.89 -25.07
N LYS A 290 3.68 22.85 -24.80
CA LYS A 290 4.21 22.59 -23.46
C LYS A 290 4.10 23.84 -22.60
N MET A 291 3.56 23.66 -21.41
CA MET A 291 3.45 24.72 -20.38
C MET A 291 3.95 24.17 -19.06
N VAL A 292 4.52 25.03 -18.23
CA VAL A 292 5.00 24.68 -16.88
C VAL A 292 4.26 25.52 -15.85
N PHE A 293 3.77 24.86 -14.82
CA PHE A 293 3.07 25.47 -13.69
C PHE A 293 3.80 25.16 -12.38
N GLN A 294 3.83 26.12 -11.47
CA GLN A 294 4.29 25.90 -10.09
C GLN A 294 3.08 25.52 -9.24
N VAL A 295 3.09 24.32 -8.68
CA VAL A 295 2.00 23.81 -7.87
C VAL A 295 2.48 23.60 -6.44
N THR A 296 1.84 24.28 -5.47
CA THR A 296 2.08 24.01 -4.04
C THR A 296 1.18 22.84 -3.62
N LEU A 297 1.79 21.71 -3.31
CA LEU A 297 1.06 20.52 -2.89
C LEU A 297 0.45 20.72 -1.50
N THR A 298 -0.74 20.18 -1.28
CA THR A 298 -1.39 20.14 0.04
C THR A 298 -1.44 18.71 0.56
N GLU A 299 -1.98 18.50 1.73
CA GLU A 299 -2.31 17.18 2.26
C GLU A 299 -3.53 16.59 1.56
N MET A 300 -3.49 15.28 1.34
CA MET A 300 -4.67 14.51 0.98
C MET A 300 -5.52 14.35 2.24
N SER A 301 -6.74 14.88 2.23
CA SER A 301 -7.73 14.62 3.29
C SER A 301 -8.51 13.36 2.95
N TYR A 302 -8.59 12.44 3.89
CA TYR A 302 -9.36 11.19 3.81
C TYR A 302 -10.77 11.40 4.37
#